data_8c9cc7250355f4a26e002fb30bde1305
#
_entry.id   8c9cc7250355f4a26e002fb30bde1305
#
_cell.length_a   1.000
_cell.length_b   1.000
_cell.length_c   1.000
_cell.angle_alpha   90.00
_cell.angle_beta   90.00
_cell.angle_gamma   90.00
#
_symmetry.space_group_name_H-M   'P 1'
#
loop_
_entity.id
_entity.type
_entity.pdbx_description
1 polymer ?
#
loop_
_entity_poly.entity_id
_entity_poly.type
_entity_poly.pdbx_seq_one_letter_code
_entity_poly.pdbx_strand_id
1 'polypeptide(L)'
;LDEINPDFLVTKITDASHMRLLQLLCRAKGVKVLTLGFTRFGYRYHIGPDSDVLPKYNEPKENSNKTFKELENYLKGYSAQEKTWRSDFQSSKIQWLKTGMEFLLMTLNRKYRTDYTHYGRTPINVLINEISFPIKRKIRKKFLDKNAKKNITDGAYVYFPLQLEPERTLLIPGPYYSNQLEVIKNIAKSIPIEYRLIVKEHPYQEIRAWRSI
;
A
#
# COMPACT_ATOMS: atom_id res chain seq x y z
N LEU A 1 21.08 20.29 -0.51
CA LEU A 1 21.94 19.53 -1.44
C LEU A 1 23.21 20.32 -1.79
N ASP A 2 23.10 21.61 -2.02
CA ASP A 2 24.22 22.45 -2.44
C ASP A 2 25.28 22.62 -1.35
N GLU A 3 24.87 22.63 -0.08
CA GLU A 3 25.80 22.71 1.07
C GLU A 3 26.54 21.40 1.32
N ILE A 4 25.91 20.26 1.07
CA ILE A 4 26.46 18.93 1.38
C ILE A 4 27.24 18.35 0.19
N ASN A 5 26.79 18.68 -1.04
CA ASN A 5 27.32 18.18 -2.33
C ASN A 5 27.60 16.66 -2.32
N PRO A 6 26.60 15.80 -2.07
CA PRO A 6 26.80 14.37 -1.91
C PRO A 6 27.03 13.68 -3.25
N ASP A 7 27.90 12.67 -3.29
CA ASP A 7 28.11 11.80 -4.47
C ASP A 7 26.96 10.81 -4.67
N PHE A 8 26.36 10.37 -3.55
CA PHE A 8 25.32 9.35 -3.55
C PHE A 8 24.17 9.70 -2.60
N LEU A 9 22.97 9.35 -3.00
CA LEU A 9 21.81 9.24 -2.12
C LEU A 9 21.45 7.76 -1.98
N VAL A 10 21.61 7.21 -0.76
CA VAL A 10 21.13 5.86 -0.45
C VAL A 10 19.83 5.97 0.30
N THR A 11 18.76 5.36 -0.22
CA THR A 11 17.42 5.45 0.38
C THR A 11 16.64 4.14 0.20
N LYS A 12 15.68 3.91 1.05
CA LYS A 12 14.68 2.85 0.82
C LYS A 12 13.65 3.28 -0.22
N ILE A 13 12.80 2.36 -0.65
CA ILE A 13 11.61 2.65 -1.46
C ILE A 13 10.85 3.82 -0.82
N THR A 14 10.54 4.82 -1.63
CA THR A 14 9.89 6.05 -1.16
C THR A 14 8.38 5.84 -1.03
N ASP A 15 7.88 5.94 0.19
CA ASP A 15 6.45 5.87 0.49
C ASP A 15 5.79 7.26 0.60
N ALA A 16 6.62 8.32 0.61
CA ALA A 16 6.17 9.69 0.81
C ALA A 16 6.64 10.63 -0.32
N SER A 17 5.82 11.60 -0.66
CA SER A 17 6.05 12.53 -1.75
C SER A 17 7.34 13.34 -1.60
N HIS A 18 7.67 13.76 -0.38
CA HIS A 18 8.90 14.52 -0.10
C HIS A 18 10.17 13.69 -0.35
N MET A 19 10.16 12.40 -0.05
CA MET A 19 11.28 11.51 -0.36
C MET A 19 11.44 11.30 -1.86
N ARG A 20 10.32 11.20 -2.59
CA ARG A 20 10.34 11.13 -4.05
C ARG A 20 10.89 12.42 -4.67
N LEU A 21 10.49 13.55 -4.15
CA LEU A 21 11.03 14.86 -4.57
C LEU A 21 12.54 14.93 -4.34
N LEU A 22 13.03 14.50 -3.18
CA LEU A 22 14.46 14.45 -2.90
C LEU A 22 15.21 13.57 -3.91
N GLN A 23 14.70 12.39 -4.24
CA GLN A 23 15.29 11.53 -5.28
C GLN A 23 15.36 12.21 -6.64
N LEU A 24 14.28 12.89 -7.06
CA LEU A 24 14.21 13.60 -8.33
C LEU A 24 15.19 14.77 -8.37
N LEU A 25 15.29 15.53 -7.28
CA LEU A 25 16.26 16.63 -7.15
C LEU A 25 17.71 16.13 -7.19
N CYS A 26 18.01 15.02 -6.50
CA CYS A 26 19.33 14.41 -6.56
C CYS A 26 19.70 14.00 -7.99
N ARG A 27 18.78 13.34 -8.69
CA ARG A 27 18.99 12.96 -10.11
C ARG A 27 19.21 14.17 -11.02
N ALA A 28 18.38 15.22 -10.85
CA ALA A 28 18.51 16.45 -11.64
C ALA A 28 19.87 17.14 -11.43
N LYS A 29 20.48 16.96 -10.25
CA LYS A 29 21.81 17.49 -9.92
C LYS A 29 22.95 16.51 -10.23
N GLY A 30 22.68 15.37 -10.85
CA GLY A 30 23.70 14.36 -11.18
C GLY A 30 24.13 13.50 -10.00
N VAL A 31 23.49 13.63 -8.83
CA VAL A 31 23.76 12.79 -7.67
C VAL A 31 23.24 11.38 -7.91
N LYS A 32 24.06 10.39 -7.71
CA LYS A 32 23.71 8.98 -7.96
C LYS A 32 22.76 8.47 -6.88
N VAL A 33 21.57 8.01 -7.29
CA VAL A 33 20.55 7.49 -6.37
C VAL A 33 20.60 5.97 -6.35
N LEU A 34 20.74 5.41 -5.15
CA LEU A 34 20.69 3.98 -4.87
C LEU A 34 19.48 3.68 -3.99
N THR A 35 18.51 2.96 -4.53
CA THR A 35 17.27 2.63 -3.83
C THR A 35 17.30 1.18 -3.36
N LEU A 36 17.09 0.99 -2.05
CA LEU A 36 16.94 -0.32 -1.43
C LEU A 36 15.47 -0.76 -1.56
N GLY A 37 15.23 -1.79 -2.35
CA GLY A 37 13.92 -2.39 -2.52
C GLY A 37 13.81 -3.74 -1.81
N PHE A 38 12.67 -3.99 -1.15
CA PHE A 38 12.36 -5.29 -0.59
C PHE A 38 11.84 -6.22 -1.68
N THR A 39 12.40 -7.41 -1.77
CA THR A 39 11.77 -8.46 -2.57
C THR A 39 10.63 -9.08 -1.76
N ARG A 40 9.57 -9.50 -2.43
CA ARG A 40 8.46 -10.20 -1.76
C ARG A 40 8.79 -11.66 -1.43
N PHE A 41 9.97 -12.13 -1.83
CA PHE A 41 10.42 -13.51 -1.67
C PHE A 41 11.63 -13.57 -0.73
N GLY A 42 11.40 -14.03 0.48
CA GLY A 42 12.44 -14.11 1.51
C GLY A 42 12.91 -12.75 1.99
N TYR A 43 13.79 -12.73 2.96
CA TYR A 43 14.41 -11.51 3.51
C TYR A 43 15.50 -10.97 2.57
N ARG A 44 15.17 -10.78 1.28
CA ARG A 44 16.10 -10.32 0.27
C ARG A 44 15.83 -8.88 -0.10
N TYR A 45 16.89 -8.16 -0.41
CA TYR A 45 16.84 -6.78 -0.87
C TYR A 45 17.46 -6.71 -2.25
N HIS A 46 16.99 -5.80 -3.07
CA HIS A 46 17.66 -5.39 -4.27
C HIS A 46 18.12 -3.93 -4.13
N ILE A 47 19.21 -3.59 -4.79
CA ILE A 47 19.72 -2.22 -4.87
C ILE A 47 19.65 -1.83 -6.33
N GLY A 48 18.96 -0.74 -6.62
CA GLY A 48 18.78 -0.25 -7.98
C GLY A 48 18.68 1.26 -8.05
N PRO A 49 18.68 1.81 -9.27
CA PRO A 49 18.51 3.26 -9.44
C PRO A 49 17.11 3.73 -9.09
N ASP A 50 16.12 2.85 -9.16
CA ASP A 50 14.74 3.10 -8.74
C ASP A 50 14.13 1.83 -8.17
N SER A 51 13.07 1.98 -7.38
CA SER A 51 12.31 0.86 -6.83
C SER A 51 11.55 0.04 -7.87
N ASP A 52 11.22 0.70 -8.99
CA ASP A 52 10.35 0.14 -10.01
C ASP A 52 11.15 -0.33 -11.25
N VAL A 53 12.47 -0.12 -11.22
CA VAL A 53 13.40 -0.58 -12.27
C VAL A 53 14.30 -1.63 -11.66
N LEU A 54 14.13 -2.87 -12.09
CA LEU A 54 15.10 -3.91 -11.81
C LEU A 54 16.39 -3.57 -12.57
N PRO A 55 17.54 -3.56 -11.90
CA PRO A 55 18.80 -3.44 -12.61
C PRO A 55 18.86 -4.55 -13.66
N LYS A 56 19.39 -4.25 -14.84
CA LYS A 56 19.65 -5.28 -15.87
C LYS A 56 20.58 -6.31 -15.23
N TYR A 57 20.03 -7.42 -14.82
CA TYR A 57 20.83 -8.58 -14.49
C TYR A 57 21.40 -9.11 -15.81
N ASN A 58 22.70 -9.17 -15.91
CA ASN A 58 23.32 -10.12 -16.81
C ASN A 58 22.64 -11.46 -16.51
N GLU A 59 22.34 -12.24 -17.54
CA GLU A 59 21.58 -13.48 -17.50
C GLU A 59 21.78 -14.26 -16.21
N PRO A 60 20.70 -14.77 -15.60
CA PRO A 60 20.81 -15.48 -14.33
C PRO A 60 21.84 -16.59 -14.48
N LYS A 61 22.93 -16.49 -13.75
CA LYS A 61 24.04 -17.46 -13.79
C LYS A 61 23.64 -18.87 -13.34
N GLU A 62 22.47 -18.98 -12.73
CA GLU A 62 21.90 -20.25 -12.29
C GLU A 62 20.46 -20.35 -12.78
N ASN A 63 20.24 -21.23 -13.75
CA ASN A 63 18.91 -21.72 -14.01
C ASN A 63 18.44 -22.44 -12.72
N SER A 64 17.36 -21.95 -12.14
CA SER A 64 16.70 -22.68 -11.06
C SER A 64 16.25 -24.02 -11.63
N ASN A 65 16.90 -25.11 -11.24
CA ASN A 65 16.52 -26.48 -11.59
C ASN A 65 15.21 -26.93 -10.94
N LYS A 66 14.47 -25.99 -10.35
CA LYS A 66 13.20 -26.29 -9.69
C LYS A 66 12.08 -26.47 -10.69
N THR A 67 11.38 -27.56 -10.57
CA THR A 67 10.16 -27.82 -11.33
C THR A 67 9.06 -26.83 -10.94
N PHE A 68 8.07 -26.64 -11.81
CA PHE A 68 6.90 -25.80 -11.52
C PHE A 68 6.20 -26.19 -10.20
N LYS A 69 6.11 -27.50 -9.91
CA LYS A 69 5.48 -28.01 -8.70
C LYS A 69 6.26 -27.64 -7.42
N GLU A 70 7.59 -27.63 -7.49
CA GLU A 70 8.45 -27.20 -6.38
C GLU A 70 8.34 -25.71 -6.13
N LEU A 71 8.23 -24.89 -7.20
CA LEU A 71 8.00 -23.45 -7.10
C LEU A 71 6.60 -23.16 -6.51
N GLU A 72 5.58 -23.90 -6.93
CA GLU A 72 4.23 -23.78 -6.39
C GLU A 72 4.20 -24.12 -4.89
N ASN A 73 4.84 -25.20 -4.47
CA ASN A 73 4.94 -25.60 -3.07
C ASN A 73 5.72 -24.56 -2.24
N TYR A 74 6.79 -24.01 -2.80
CA TYR A 74 7.56 -22.93 -2.17
C TYR A 74 6.68 -21.69 -1.96
N LEU A 75 5.90 -21.28 -2.97
CA LEU A 75 4.99 -20.15 -2.87
C LEU A 75 3.85 -20.39 -1.88
N LYS A 76 3.29 -21.59 -1.84
CA LYS A 76 2.27 -21.97 -0.85
C LYS A 76 2.79 -21.94 0.59
N GLY A 77 4.03 -22.36 0.81
CA GLY A 77 4.70 -22.29 2.12
C GLY A 77 4.99 -20.86 2.57
N TYR A 78 5.00 -19.90 1.65
CA TYR A 78 5.37 -18.51 1.92
C TYR A 78 4.23 -17.65 2.50
N SER A 79 3.01 -18.17 2.60
CA SER A 79 1.82 -17.44 3.12
C SER A 79 1.89 -17.12 4.64
N ALA A 80 2.98 -17.50 5.31
CA ALA A 80 3.13 -17.35 6.76
C ALA A 80 3.26 -15.89 7.25
N GLN A 81 3.58 -14.93 6.39
CA GLN A 81 3.73 -13.52 6.81
C GLN A 81 2.41 -12.76 7.03
N GLU A 82 1.29 -13.24 6.51
CA GLU A 82 -0.01 -12.56 6.73
C GLU A 82 -0.48 -12.59 8.19
N LYS A 83 -0.06 -13.57 8.99
CA LYS A 83 -0.51 -13.72 10.38
C LYS A 83 0.13 -12.70 11.33
N THR A 84 1.40 -12.35 11.13
CA THR A 84 2.12 -11.44 12.01
C THR A 84 1.64 -9.99 11.88
N TRP A 85 1.34 -9.52 10.68
CA TRP A 85 0.86 -8.15 10.44
C TRP A 85 -0.53 -7.86 11.04
N ARG A 86 -1.38 -8.87 11.18
CA ARG A 86 -2.71 -8.71 11.79
C ARG A 86 -2.68 -8.62 13.30
N SER A 87 -1.72 -9.27 13.95
CA SER A 87 -1.60 -9.24 15.42
C SER A 87 -1.08 -7.90 15.94
N ASP A 88 -0.19 -7.24 15.18
CA ASP A 88 0.48 -6.01 15.63
C ASP A 88 -0.44 -4.78 15.63
N PHE A 89 -1.60 -4.84 14.97
CA PHE A 89 -2.59 -3.75 14.91
C PHE A 89 -3.79 -3.92 15.85
N GLN A 90 -3.83 -4.96 16.69
CA GLN A 90 -4.86 -5.10 17.71
C GLN A 90 -4.46 -4.32 18.97
N SER A 91 -4.66 -3.00 18.94
CA SER A 91 -4.57 -2.20 20.16
C SER A 91 -5.67 -2.61 21.16
N SER A 92 -5.31 -2.85 22.40
CA SER A 92 -6.28 -3.11 23.44
C SER A 92 -7.18 -1.88 23.67
N LYS A 93 -8.41 -2.07 24.15
CA LYS A 93 -9.34 -0.95 24.47
C LYS A 93 -8.71 0.06 25.45
N ILE A 94 -7.87 -0.44 26.36
CA ILE A 94 -7.14 0.37 27.35
C ILE A 94 -6.10 1.24 26.63
N GLN A 95 -5.38 0.69 25.66
CA GLN A 95 -4.39 1.42 24.88
C GLN A 95 -5.04 2.51 24.02
N TRP A 96 -6.21 2.24 23.45
CA TRP A 96 -6.98 3.24 22.70
C TRP A 96 -7.42 4.42 23.60
N LEU A 97 -7.93 4.15 24.82
CA LEU A 97 -8.29 5.18 25.78
C LEU A 97 -7.08 6.02 26.22
N LYS A 98 -5.94 5.36 26.49
CA LYS A 98 -4.68 6.04 26.84
C LYS A 98 -4.21 6.96 25.71
N THR A 99 -4.18 6.48 24.50
CA THR A 99 -3.80 7.27 23.30
C THR A 99 -4.77 8.42 23.07
N GLY A 100 -6.07 8.24 23.28
CA GLY A 100 -7.08 9.30 23.19
C GLY A 100 -6.84 10.40 24.23
N MET A 101 -6.49 10.03 25.46
CA MET A 101 -6.18 10.98 26.52
C MET A 101 -4.87 11.74 26.26
N GLU A 102 -3.82 11.04 25.82
CA GLU A 102 -2.57 11.66 25.40
C GLU A 102 -2.78 12.65 24.24
N PHE A 103 -3.61 12.28 23.27
CA PHE A 103 -3.99 13.16 22.16
C PHE A 103 -4.69 14.43 22.63
N LEU A 104 -5.64 14.34 23.57
CA LEU A 104 -6.30 15.51 24.16
C LEU A 104 -5.30 16.41 24.89
N LEU A 105 -4.42 15.84 25.71
CA LEU A 105 -3.38 16.59 26.43
C LEU A 105 -2.42 17.28 25.45
N MET A 106 -2.00 16.61 24.40
CA MET A 106 -1.15 17.20 23.36
C MET A 106 -1.88 18.33 22.61
N THR A 107 -3.17 18.21 22.40
CA THR A 107 -3.99 19.21 21.70
C THR A 107 -4.14 20.48 22.53
N LEU A 108 -4.23 20.35 23.86
CA LEU A 108 -4.33 21.47 24.80
C LEU A 108 -2.98 22.21 24.94
N ASN A 109 -1.88 21.53 24.72
CA ASN A 109 -0.56 22.11 24.87
C ASN A 109 -0.07 22.75 23.55
N ARG A 110 -0.02 24.08 23.51
CA ARG A 110 0.41 24.86 22.33
C ARG A 110 1.82 24.52 21.83
N LYS A 111 2.72 24.01 22.70
CA LYS A 111 4.10 23.60 22.36
C LYS A 111 4.14 22.49 21.31
N TYR A 112 3.11 21.64 21.26
CA TYR A 112 3.02 20.53 20.30
C TYR A 112 2.16 20.84 19.08
N ARG A 113 1.66 22.06 18.96
CA ARG A 113 0.93 22.51 17.77
C ARG A 113 1.93 22.82 16.65
N THR A 114 2.25 21.81 15.86
CA THR A 114 2.93 22.01 14.58
C THR A 114 1.98 21.71 13.45
N ASP A 115 2.18 22.32 12.28
CA ASP A 115 1.37 22.06 11.07
C ASP A 115 1.41 20.58 10.64
N TYR A 116 2.38 19.82 11.14
CA TYR A 116 2.56 18.40 10.87
C TYR A 116 1.83 17.49 11.86
N THR A 117 1.42 17.96 13.04
CA THR A 117 0.86 17.12 14.12
C THR A 117 -0.44 16.42 13.69
N HIS A 118 -1.20 17.02 12.78
CA HIS A 118 -2.49 16.50 12.32
C HIS A 118 -2.61 16.40 10.79
N TYR A 119 -1.50 16.47 10.05
CA TYR A 119 -1.50 16.46 8.58
C TYR A 119 -2.49 17.50 7.99
N GLY A 120 -2.50 18.72 8.55
CA GLY A 120 -3.42 19.78 8.14
C GLY A 120 -4.88 19.61 8.60
N ARG A 121 -5.19 18.62 9.44
CA ARG A 121 -6.53 18.44 10.01
C ARG A 121 -6.63 19.10 11.37
N THR A 122 -7.80 19.69 11.65
CA THR A 122 -8.08 20.21 13.00
C THR A 122 -8.22 19.05 13.99
N PRO A 123 -7.87 19.23 15.28
CA PRO A 123 -8.06 18.19 16.31
C PRO A 123 -9.50 17.67 16.39
N ILE A 124 -10.47 18.56 16.20
CA ILE A 124 -11.90 18.21 16.19
C ILE A 124 -12.22 17.25 15.04
N ASN A 125 -11.70 17.53 13.84
CA ASN A 125 -11.89 16.65 12.67
C ASN A 125 -11.24 15.28 12.89
N VAL A 126 -10.10 15.22 13.58
CA VAL A 126 -9.46 13.95 13.95
C VAL A 126 -10.36 13.15 14.88
N LEU A 127 -10.88 13.77 15.95
CA LEU A 127 -11.80 13.11 16.90
C LEU A 127 -13.09 12.64 16.22
N ILE A 128 -13.71 13.46 15.39
CA ILE A 128 -14.92 13.09 14.64
C ILE A 128 -14.62 11.88 13.73
N ASN A 129 -13.48 11.88 13.06
CA ASN A 129 -13.08 10.76 12.21
C ASN A 129 -12.86 9.47 13.01
N GLU A 130 -12.17 9.54 14.15
CA GLU A 130 -11.93 8.39 15.01
C GLU A 130 -13.23 7.77 15.56
N ILE A 131 -14.20 8.60 15.94
CA ILE A 131 -15.50 8.13 16.42
C ILE A 131 -16.35 7.58 15.26
N SER A 132 -16.35 8.25 14.11
CA SER A 132 -17.18 7.86 12.96
C SER A 132 -16.62 6.62 12.22
N PHE A 133 -15.32 6.40 12.27
CA PHE A 133 -14.64 5.34 11.54
C PHE A 133 -15.16 3.93 11.85
N PRO A 134 -15.30 3.49 13.12
CA PRO A 134 -15.82 2.15 13.42
C PRO A 134 -17.28 1.96 12.98
N ILE A 135 -18.09 3.02 13.01
CA ILE A 135 -19.48 2.99 12.54
C ILE A 135 -19.51 2.79 11.02
N LYS A 136 -18.78 3.64 10.30
CA LYS A 136 -18.65 3.54 8.84
C LYS A 136 -18.12 2.17 8.42
N ARG A 137 -17.14 1.64 9.15
CA ARG A 137 -16.58 0.31 8.90
C ARG A 137 -17.63 -0.80 9.02
N LYS A 138 -18.46 -0.77 10.06
CA LYS A 138 -19.56 -1.75 10.23
C LYS A 138 -20.58 -1.66 9.10
N ILE A 139 -20.99 -0.46 8.72
CA ILE A 139 -21.96 -0.25 7.62
C ILE A 139 -21.38 -0.80 6.31
N ARG A 140 -20.15 -0.46 5.99
CA ARG A 140 -19.47 -0.94 4.79
C ARG A 140 -19.35 -2.46 4.77
N LYS A 141 -18.90 -3.05 5.88
CA LYS A 141 -18.77 -4.51 5.97
C LYS A 141 -20.11 -5.19 5.70
N LYS A 142 -21.19 -4.71 6.33
CA LYS A 142 -22.53 -5.23 6.10
C LYS A 142 -22.96 -5.12 4.63
N PHE A 143 -22.64 -3.99 3.99
CA PHE A 143 -22.94 -3.77 2.58
C PHE A 143 -22.16 -4.74 1.68
N LEU A 144 -20.85 -4.89 1.92
CA LEU A 144 -20.00 -5.80 1.14
C LEU A 144 -20.42 -7.27 1.34
N ASP A 145 -20.67 -7.69 2.57
CA ASP A 145 -21.11 -9.05 2.90
C ASP A 145 -22.45 -9.40 2.22
N LYS A 146 -23.34 -8.41 2.05
CA LYS A 146 -24.63 -8.58 1.37
C LYS A 146 -24.48 -8.66 -0.15
N ASN A 147 -23.57 -7.90 -0.75
CA ASN A 147 -23.46 -7.73 -2.20
C ASN A 147 -22.32 -8.55 -2.81
N ALA A 148 -21.34 -8.99 -2.02
CA ALA A 148 -20.24 -9.80 -2.51
C ALA A 148 -20.67 -11.26 -2.71
N LYS A 149 -20.25 -11.84 -3.82
CA LYS A 149 -20.41 -13.28 -4.06
C LYS A 149 -19.29 -14.02 -3.33
N LYS A 150 -19.66 -15.04 -2.55
CA LYS A 150 -18.71 -15.88 -1.81
C LYS A 150 -18.08 -16.97 -2.68
N ASN A 151 -18.83 -17.47 -3.66
CA ASN A 151 -18.40 -18.53 -4.54
C ASN A 151 -18.28 -18.04 -5.97
N ILE A 152 -17.18 -18.39 -6.61
CA ILE A 152 -16.97 -18.18 -8.02
C ILE A 152 -17.65 -19.33 -8.74
N THR A 153 -18.62 -19.02 -9.58
CA THR A 153 -19.28 -20.03 -10.42
C THR A 153 -18.37 -20.42 -11.60
N ASP A 154 -18.50 -21.64 -12.09
CA ASP A 154 -17.71 -22.15 -13.22
C ASP A 154 -17.82 -21.27 -14.47
N GLY A 155 -16.77 -21.29 -15.27
CA GLY A 155 -16.65 -20.54 -16.53
C GLY A 155 -15.42 -19.63 -16.57
N ALA A 156 -15.16 -19.07 -17.74
CA ALA A 156 -14.04 -18.17 -17.94
C ALA A 156 -14.23 -16.85 -17.20
N TYR A 157 -13.17 -16.36 -16.56
CA TYR A 157 -13.22 -15.09 -15.85
C TYR A 157 -11.86 -14.36 -15.90
N VAL A 158 -11.96 -13.04 -15.79
CA VAL A 158 -10.82 -12.14 -15.53
C VAL A 158 -10.86 -11.74 -14.07
N TYR A 159 -9.76 -11.95 -13.36
CA TYR A 159 -9.62 -11.60 -11.96
C TYR A 159 -8.85 -10.28 -11.81
N PHE A 160 -9.49 -9.30 -11.21
CA PHE A 160 -8.89 -7.99 -10.95
C PHE A 160 -8.88 -7.68 -9.44
N PRO A 161 -7.73 -7.84 -8.76
CA PRO A 161 -7.58 -7.44 -7.37
C PRO A 161 -7.39 -5.93 -7.28
N LEU A 162 -8.22 -5.26 -6.47
CA LEU A 162 -8.08 -3.84 -6.20
C LEU A 162 -6.85 -3.57 -5.34
N GLN A 163 -6.16 -2.49 -5.65
CA GLN A 163 -5.07 -1.98 -4.84
C GLN A 163 -5.61 -1.20 -3.64
N LEU A 164 -4.82 -1.10 -2.60
CA LEU A 164 -5.14 -0.31 -1.42
C LEU A 164 -5.15 1.20 -1.77
N GLU A 165 -6.12 1.94 -1.27
CA GLU A 165 -6.22 3.39 -1.45
C GLU A 165 -6.28 4.11 -0.09
N PRO A 166 -5.55 5.22 0.04
CA PRO A 166 -4.47 5.71 -0.81
C PRO A 166 -3.17 4.93 -0.57
N GLU A 167 -2.48 4.54 -1.62
CA GLU A 167 -1.20 3.85 -1.52
C GLU A 167 -0.21 4.34 -2.57
N ARG A 168 1.09 4.24 -2.24
CA ARG A 168 2.20 4.60 -3.11
C ARG A 168 2.07 3.96 -4.50
N THR A 169 1.69 2.70 -4.55
CA THR A 169 1.57 1.91 -5.79
C THR A 169 0.69 2.57 -6.85
N LEU A 170 -0.39 3.21 -6.42
CA LEU A 170 -1.29 3.94 -7.32
C LEU A 170 -0.84 5.38 -7.53
N LEU A 171 -0.32 6.04 -6.48
CA LEU A 171 -0.05 7.48 -6.53
C LEU A 171 1.26 7.83 -7.23
N ILE A 172 2.25 6.95 -7.25
CA ILE A 172 3.58 7.21 -7.81
C ILE A 172 3.81 6.46 -9.12
N PRO A 173 3.84 5.11 -9.17
CA PRO A 173 4.09 4.41 -10.43
C PRO A 173 2.87 4.33 -11.35
N GLY A 174 1.65 4.42 -10.81
CA GLY A 174 0.41 4.28 -11.57
C GLY A 174 -0.60 5.42 -11.41
N PRO A 175 -0.20 6.72 -11.50
CA PRO A 175 -1.11 7.82 -11.21
C PRO A 175 -2.35 7.85 -12.13
N TYR A 176 -2.21 7.40 -13.38
CA TYR A 176 -3.31 7.31 -14.35
C TYR A 176 -4.36 6.26 -14.00
N TYR A 177 -4.00 5.29 -13.15
CA TYR A 177 -4.87 4.20 -12.71
C TYR A 177 -5.38 4.39 -11.27
N SER A 178 -5.18 5.57 -10.69
CA SER A 178 -5.61 5.87 -9.32
C SER A 178 -7.12 5.78 -9.13
N ASN A 179 -7.90 6.11 -10.17
CA ASN A 179 -9.33 5.85 -10.19
C ASN A 179 -9.60 4.39 -10.61
N GLN A 180 -9.57 3.48 -9.66
CA GLN A 180 -9.75 2.05 -9.93
C GLN A 180 -11.16 1.70 -10.42
N LEU A 181 -12.17 2.53 -10.16
CA LEU A 181 -13.52 2.32 -10.71
C LEU A 181 -13.53 2.49 -12.23
N GLU A 182 -12.83 3.50 -12.74
CA GLU A 182 -12.68 3.66 -14.19
C GLU A 182 -11.88 2.52 -14.81
N VAL A 183 -10.85 2.04 -14.11
CA VAL A 183 -10.12 0.84 -14.55
C VAL A 183 -11.05 -0.38 -14.65
N ILE A 184 -11.91 -0.61 -13.65
CA ILE A 184 -12.91 -1.68 -13.67
C ILE A 184 -13.84 -1.53 -14.88
N LYS A 185 -14.37 -0.32 -15.11
CA LYS A 185 -15.27 -0.05 -16.26
C LYS A 185 -14.57 -0.33 -17.60
N ASN A 186 -13.33 0.09 -17.73
CA ASN A 186 -12.55 -0.13 -18.94
C ASN A 186 -12.27 -1.63 -19.18
N ILE A 187 -11.89 -2.36 -18.13
CA ILE A 187 -11.72 -3.81 -18.22
C ILE A 187 -13.05 -4.47 -18.63
N ALA A 188 -14.15 -4.12 -17.96
CA ALA A 188 -15.46 -4.68 -18.24
C ALA A 188 -15.94 -4.45 -19.68
N LYS A 189 -15.56 -3.31 -20.28
CA LYS A 189 -15.87 -3.01 -21.69
C LYS A 189 -14.94 -3.74 -22.68
N SER A 190 -13.77 -4.17 -22.23
CA SER A 190 -12.73 -4.74 -23.10
C SER A 190 -12.71 -6.26 -23.10
N ILE A 191 -13.28 -6.91 -22.10
CA ILE A 191 -13.33 -8.38 -22.04
C ILE A 191 -14.42 -8.93 -22.96
N PRO A 192 -14.19 -10.12 -23.57
CA PRO A 192 -15.23 -10.82 -24.35
C PRO A 192 -16.46 -11.12 -23.50
N ILE A 193 -17.63 -11.20 -24.14
CA ILE A 193 -18.93 -11.37 -23.46
C ILE A 193 -19.03 -12.69 -22.68
N GLU A 194 -18.26 -13.68 -23.06
CA GLU A 194 -18.20 -14.99 -22.40
C GLU A 194 -17.45 -14.93 -21.05
N TYR A 195 -16.64 -13.88 -20.83
CA TYR A 195 -15.84 -13.71 -19.62
C TYR A 195 -16.60 -12.91 -18.59
N ARG A 196 -16.42 -13.30 -17.34
CA ARG A 196 -16.87 -12.54 -16.18
C ARG A 196 -15.73 -11.77 -15.56
N LEU A 197 -15.98 -10.53 -15.14
CA LEU A 197 -15.02 -9.76 -14.36
C LEU A 197 -15.25 -10.01 -12.88
N ILE A 198 -14.26 -10.57 -12.21
CA ILE A 198 -14.25 -10.79 -10.76
C ILE A 198 -13.34 -9.75 -10.12
N VAL A 199 -13.94 -8.84 -9.39
CA VAL A 199 -13.21 -7.78 -8.68
C VAL A 199 -13.12 -8.17 -7.21
N LYS A 200 -11.90 -8.17 -6.66
CA LYS A 200 -11.67 -8.45 -5.24
C LYS A 200 -11.17 -7.22 -4.52
N GLU A 201 -11.85 -6.86 -3.45
CA GLU A 201 -11.40 -5.78 -2.57
C GLU A 201 -10.10 -6.13 -1.85
N HIS A 202 -9.23 -5.13 -1.67
CA HIS A 202 -8.00 -5.32 -0.93
C HIS A 202 -8.28 -5.57 0.56
N PRO A 203 -7.70 -6.61 1.19
CA PRO A 203 -8.02 -6.98 2.59
C PRO A 203 -7.78 -5.85 3.60
N TYR A 204 -6.76 -5.03 3.37
CA TYR A 204 -6.43 -3.89 4.25
C TYR A 204 -7.30 -2.65 4.02
N GLN A 205 -8.08 -2.59 2.94
CA GLN A 205 -8.97 -1.46 2.69
C GLN A 205 -10.06 -1.35 3.77
N GLU A 206 -10.49 -2.48 4.32
CA GLU A 206 -11.43 -2.52 5.43
C GLU A 206 -10.87 -1.84 6.69
N ILE A 207 -9.55 -1.91 6.88
CA ILE A 207 -8.89 -1.39 8.08
C ILE A 207 -8.51 0.08 7.93
N ARG A 208 -8.11 0.52 6.74
CA ARG A 208 -7.55 1.86 6.56
C ARG A 208 -8.56 2.96 6.30
N ALA A 209 -9.47 2.81 5.37
CA ALA A 209 -10.47 3.81 5.04
C ALA A 209 -11.46 3.33 3.97
N TRP A 210 -12.54 4.08 3.79
CA TRP A 210 -13.38 3.96 2.60
C TRP A 210 -12.62 4.42 1.36
N ARG A 211 -12.85 3.73 0.24
CA ARG A 211 -12.53 4.34 -1.04
C ARG A 211 -13.41 5.57 -1.19
N SER A 212 -12.84 6.68 -1.62
CA SER A 212 -13.62 7.80 -2.13
C SER A 212 -14.21 7.35 -3.47
N ILE A 213 -15.52 7.21 -3.50
CA ILE A 213 -16.28 6.93 -4.71
C ILE A 213 -16.79 8.25 -5.24
#